data_5dc6eb81e093ec7125b6137182a0d26c
#
_entry.id   5dc6eb81e093ec7125b6137182a0d26c
#
_cell.length_a   1.000
_cell.length_b   1.000
_cell.length_c   1.000
_cell.angle_alpha   90.00
_cell.angle_beta   90.00
_cell.angle_gamma   90.00
#
_symmetry.space_group_name_H-M   'P 1'
#
loop_
_entity.id
_entity.type
_entity.pdbx_description
1 polymer ?
#
loop_
_entity_poly.entity_id
_entity_poly.type
_entity_poly.pdbx_seq_one_letter_code
_entity_poly.pdbx_strand_id
1 'polypeptide(L)'
;LINSIISNLETLLSTPGELNSGSIGIREMHRRMITNEIYDQINAGSFNYVLSLFNNFLFRDPTSEEHNSGITMVDGFVAVLFYETGTSKDEFIEIFLDSDDYFEGQVRELYLRYLFREPTSQEQGYHAGRYHQSDDFNQLQKDILSLDEFAGL
;
A
#
# COMPACT_ATOMS: atom_id res chain seq x y z
N LEU A 1 -17.82 3.53 19.54
CA LEU A 1 -16.73 4.41 19.08
C LEU A 1 -15.45 4.20 19.91
N ILE A 2 -15.46 4.45 21.24
CA ILE A 2 -14.27 4.32 22.10
C ILE A 2 -13.67 2.91 22.06
N ASN A 3 -14.49 1.87 22.15
CA ASN A 3 -14.02 0.48 22.08
C ASN A 3 -13.40 0.15 20.71
N SER A 4 -13.90 0.70 19.63
CA SER A 4 -13.35 0.55 18.29
C SER A 4 -11.95 1.19 18.19
N ILE A 5 -11.81 2.40 18.73
CA ILE A 5 -10.51 3.10 18.77
C ILE A 5 -9.50 2.32 19.61
N ILE A 6 -9.89 1.84 20.80
CA ILE A 6 -9.03 1.02 21.67
C ILE A 6 -8.58 -0.25 20.92
N SER A 7 -9.49 -0.99 20.30
CA SER A 7 -9.17 -2.21 19.55
C SER A 7 -8.21 -1.93 18.40
N ASN A 8 -8.40 -0.85 17.65
CA ASN A 8 -7.49 -0.44 16.57
C ASN A 8 -6.10 -0.10 17.09
N LEU A 9 -6.01 0.61 18.21
CA LEU A 9 -4.73 0.93 18.85
C LEU A 9 -4.01 -0.32 19.37
N GLU A 10 -4.73 -1.26 19.99
CA GLU A 10 -4.18 -2.55 20.42
C GLU A 10 -3.62 -3.34 19.24
N THR A 11 -4.35 -3.37 18.12
CA THR A 11 -3.91 -3.99 16.88
C THR A 11 -2.63 -3.33 16.33
N LEU A 12 -2.54 -2.00 16.35
CA LEU A 12 -1.33 -1.29 15.94
C LEU A 12 -0.15 -1.58 16.85
N LEU A 13 -0.36 -1.66 18.17
CA LEU A 13 0.69 -1.98 19.14
C LEU A 13 1.23 -3.41 19.00
N SER A 14 0.40 -4.38 18.62
CA SER A 14 0.83 -5.77 18.36
C SER A 14 1.55 -5.95 17.03
N THR A 15 1.30 -5.07 16.07
CA THR A 15 1.79 -5.19 14.69
C THR A 15 3.31 -5.40 14.55
N PRO A 16 4.20 -4.66 15.26
CA PRO A 16 5.64 -4.90 15.14
C PRO A 16 6.07 -6.30 15.57
N GLY A 17 5.47 -6.83 16.66
CA GLY A 17 5.73 -8.18 17.14
C GLY A 17 5.26 -9.25 16.17
N GLU A 18 4.07 -9.09 15.61
CA GLU A 18 3.48 -10.01 14.64
C GLU A 18 4.24 -10.00 13.29
N LEU A 19 4.69 -8.82 12.85
CA LEU A 19 5.54 -8.70 11.66
C LEU A 19 6.89 -9.39 11.87
N ASN A 20 7.52 -9.16 13.01
CA ASN A 20 8.81 -9.78 13.35
C ASN A 20 8.74 -11.31 13.50
N SER A 21 7.61 -11.84 13.98
CA SER A 21 7.37 -13.29 14.07
C SER A 21 6.96 -13.91 12.72
N GLY A 22 6.65 -13.12 11.72
CA GLY A 22 6.13 -13.57 10.43
C GLY A 22 4.65 -13.98 10.45
N SER A 23 3.92 -13.64 11.52
CA SER A 23 2.48 -13.91 11.62
C SER A 23 1.66 -13.07 10.65
N ILE A 24 2.17 -11.89 10.28
CA ILE A 24 1.61 -11.00 9.26
C ILE A 24 2.70 -10.56 8.28
N GLY A 25 2.29 -10.17 7.07
CA GLY A 25 3.16 -9.56 6.07
C GLY A 25 3.08 -8.03 6.08
N ILE A 26 3.89 -7.40 5.25
CA ILE A 26 3.95 -5.93 5.09
C ILE A 26 2.60 -5.37 4.60
N ARG A 27 1.91 -6.05 3.69
CA ARG A 27 0.61 -5.60 3.17
C ARG A 27 -0.44 -5.53 4.27
N GLU A 28 -0.49 -6.52 5.18
CA GLU A 28 -1.38 -6.47 6.35
C GLU A 28 -0.96 -5.38 7.33
N MET A 29 0.32 -5.15 7.54
CA MET A 29 0.78 -4.01 8.33
C MET A 29 0.28 -2.68 7.73
N HIS A 30 0.41 -2.49 6.42
CA HIS A 30 -0.09 -1.30 5.73
C HIS A 30 -1.61 -1.15 5.90
N ARG A 31 -2.37 -2.26 5.74
CA ARG A 31 -3.81 -2.27 6.01
C ARG A 31 -4.14 -1.71 7.39
N ARG A 32 -3.50 -2.22 8.44
CA ARG A 32 -3.72 -1.77 9.82
C ARG A 32 -3.37 -0.30 10.02
N MET A 33 -2.33 0.18 9.34
CA MET A 33 -1.92 1.59 9.40
C MET A 33 -2.97 2.53 8.80
N ILE A 34 -3.64 2.13 7.72
CA ILE A 34 -4.60 2.99 7.00
C ILE A 34 -6.05 2.82 7.43
N THR A 35 -6.38 1.80 8.23
CA THR A 35 -7.75 1.53 8.72
C THR A 35 -8.01 2.04 10.13
N ASN A 36 -7.14 2.87 10.69
CA ASN A 36 -7.29 3.35 12.06
C ASN A 36 -7.67 4.83 12.11
N GLU A 37 -8.31 5.22 13.23
CA GLU A 37 -8.78 6.57 13.49
C GLU A 37 -7.68 7.65 13.46
N ILE A 38 -6.44 7.29 13.80
CA ILE A 38 -5.32 8.25 13.80
C ILE A 38 -4.98 8.63 12.36
N TYR A 39 -4.92 7.65 11.46
CA TYR A 39 -4.67 7.91 10.04
C TYR A 39 -5.79 8.78 9.43
N ASP A 40 -7.05 8.48 9.81
CA ASP A 40 -8.21 9.25 9.38
C ASP A 40 -8.19 10.70 9.88
N GLN A 41 -7.74 10.93 11.12
CA GLN A 41 -7.62 12.28 11.67
C GLN A 41 -6.49 13.09 11.03
N ILE A 42 -5.36 12.45 10.75
CA ILE A 42 -4.21 13.10 10.07
C ILE A 42 -4.57 13.46 8.62
N ASN A 43 -5.31 12.59 7.94
CA ASN A 43 -5.72 12.76 6.54
C ASN A 43 -7.22 13.04 6.44
N ALA A 44 -7.69 14.04 7.20
CA ALA A 44 -9.10 14.31 7.36
C ALA A 44 -9.84 14.58 6.03
N GLY A 45 -10.93 13.85 5.84
CA GLY A 45 -11.79 13.89 4.66
C GLY A 45 -11.32 12.96 3.54
N SER A 46 -12.27 12.48 2.75
CA SER A 46 -12.03 11.52 1.65
C SER A 46 -11.01 12.02 0.63
N PHE A 47 -10.99 13.32 0.34
CA PHE A 47 -10.01 13.93 -0.57
C PHE A 47 -8.57 13.69 -0.09
N ASN A 48 -8.26 14.07 1.15
CA ASN A 48 -6.91 13.93 1.71
C ASN A 48 -6.56 12.46 1.96
N TYR A 49 -7.54 11.67 2.41
CA TYR A 49 -7.35 10.24 2.65
C TYR A 49 -6.90 9.52 1.39
N VAL A 50 -7.60 9.69 0.28
CA VAL A 50 -7.25 9.07 -1.00
C VAL A 50 -5.90 9.57 -1.51
N LEU A 51 -5.68 10.89 -1.50
CA LEU A 51 -4.42 11.49 -1.94
C LEU A 51 -3.23 10.94 -1.15
N SER A 52 -3.36 10.82 0.17
CA SER A 52 -2.29 10.33 1.03
C SER A 52 -1.95 8.86 0.77
N LEU A 53 -2.96 8.00 0.45
CA LEU A 53 -2.70 6.61 0.10
C LEU A 53 -1.87 6.49 -1.19
N PHE A 54 -2.22 7.23 -2.22
CA PHE A 54 -1.47 7.22 -3.47
C PHE A 54 -0.02 7.67 -3.25
N ASN A 55 0.18 8.78 -2.53
CA ASN A 55 1.52 9.30 -2.27
C ASN A 55 2.35 8.38 -1.36
N ASN A 56 1.75 7.80 -0.31
CA ASN A 56 2.48 7.01 0.68
C ASN A 56 2.78 5.58 0.22
N PHE A 57 1.97 5.00 -0.67
CA PHE A 57 2.07 3.58 -1.03
C PHE A 57 2.30 3.32 -2.52
N LEU A 58 1.84 4.21 -3.41
CA LEU A 58 2.12 4.11 -4.84
C LEU A 58 3.27 5.02 -5.27
N PHE A 59 3.67 5.95 -4.39
CA PHE A 59 4.75 6.93 -4.65
C PHE A 59 4.49 7.76 -5.91
N ARG A 60 3.23 8.09 -6.14
CA ARG A 60 2.76 8.95 -7.22
C ARG A 60 1.47 9.66 -6.84
N ASP A 61 1.15 10.73 -7.54
CA ASP A 61 -0.17 11.34 -7.45
C ASP A 61 -1.22 10.49 -8.17
N PRO A 62 -2.47 10.47 -7.69
CA PRO A 62 -3.57 9.89 -8.44
C PRO A 62 -3.86 10.75 -9.68
N THR A 63 -4.33 10.13 -10.75
CA THR A 63 -5.01 10.84 -11.82
C THR A 63 -6.32 11.44 -11.30
N SER A 64 -6.89 12.41 -12.00
CA SER A 64 -8.18 13.00 -11.61
C SER A 64 -9.30 11.95 -11.53
N GLU A 65 -9.28 10.95 -12.41
CA GLU A 65 -10.26 9.86 -12.42
C GLU A 65 -10.08 8.93 -11.20
N GLU A 66 -8.86 8.47 -10.93
CA GLU A 66 -8.54 7.65 -9.75
C GLU A 66 -8.92 8.36 -8.45
N HIS A 67 -8.57 9.64 -8.33
CA HIS A 67 -8.88 10.43 -7.13
C HIS A 67 -10.39 10.57 -6.93
N ASN A 68 -11.14 10.93 -7.97
CA ASN A 68 -12.60 11.05 -7.89
C ASN A 68 -13.28 9.70 -7.58
N SER A 69 -12.84 8.62 -8.20
CA SER A 69 -13.33 7.28 -7.92
C SER A 69 -13.06 6.87 -6.47
N GLY A 70 -11.85 7.09 -5.98
CA GLY A 70 -11.48 6.79 -4.60
C GLY A 70 -12.32 7.59 -3.60
N ILE A 71 -12.48 8.92 -3.80
CA ILE A 71 -13.33 9.77 -2.97
C ILE A 71 -14.77 9.23 -2.95
N THR A 72 -15.30 8.89 -4.11
CA THR A 72 -16.68 8.38 -4.26
C THR A 72 -16.89 7.11 -3.45
N MET A 73 -15.94 6.14 -3.50
CA MET A 73 -15.99 4.92 -2.71
C MET A 73 -15.87 5.19 -1.21
N VAL A 74 -14.90 6.03 -0.80
CA VAL A 74 -14.68 6.38 0.61
C VAL A 74 -15.90 7.06 1.22
N ASP A 75 -16.63 7.84 0.41
CA ASP A 75 -17.90 8.47 0.81
C ASP A 75 -19.12 7.51 0.79
N GLY A 76 -18.91 6.24 0.41
CA GLY A 76 -19.95 5.20 0.46
C GLY A 76 -20.80 5.07 -0.81
N PHE A 77 -20.30 5.54 -1.95
CA PHE A 77 -20.99 5.45 -3.24
C PHE A 77 -20.25 4.54 -4.22
N VAL A 78 -21.00 4.02 -5.19
CA VAL A 78 -20.45 3.14 -6.24
C VAL A 78 -19.46 3.89 -7.11
N ALA A 79 -18.26 3.33 -7.26
CA ALA A 79 -17.28 3.79 -8.25
C ALA A 79 -16.40 2.63 -8.72
N VAL A 80 -15.56 2.89 -9.73
CA VAL A 80 -14.60 1.92 -10.27
C VAL A 80 -13.18 2.47 -10.08
N LEU A 81 -12.31 1.68 -9.47
CA LEU A 81 -10.89 1.97 -9.32
C LEU A 81 -10.09 0.73 -9.74
N PHE A 82 -9.03 0.90 -10.55
CA PHE A 82 -8.20 -0.19 -11.04
C PHE A 82 -8.99 -1.36 -11.66
N TYR A 83 -10.07 -1.02 -12.40
CA TYR A 83 -11.02 -1.94 -13.04
C TYR A 83 -11.92 -2.74 -12.09
N GLU A 84 -11.86 -2.47 -10.78
CA GLU A 84 -12.69 -3.09 -9.76
C GLU A 84 -13.76 -2.13 -9.25
N THR A 85 -14.95 -2.66 -8.96
CA THR A 85 -16.09 -1.87 -8.46
C THR A 85 -16.17 -1.98 -6.95
N GLY A 86 -16.30 -0.83 -6.27
CA GLY A 86 -16.49 -0.77 -4.82
C GLY A 86 -17.53 0.28 -4.43
N THR A 87 -18.05 0.18 -3.19
CA THR A 87 -19.15 1.00 -2.67
C THR A 87 -18.89 1.52 -1.27
N SER A 88 -17.70 1.26 -0.72
CA SER A 88 -17.36 1.62 0.67
C SER A 88 -15.87 1.90 0.81
N LYS A 89 -15.51 2.53 1.92
CA LYS A 89 -14.12 2.76 2.29
C LYS A 89 -13.35 1.44 2.45
N ASP A 90 -13.99 0.41 3.03
CA ASP A 90 -13.34 -0.88 3.23
C ASP A 90 -13.05 -1.55 1.88
N GLU A 91 -14.00 -1.55 0.94
CA GLU A 91 -13.79 -2.06 -0.42
C GLU A 91 -12.75 -1.24 -1.19
N PHE A 92 -12.72 0.08 -1.03
CA PHE A 92 -11.66 0.92 -1.58
C PHE A 92 -10.28 0.47 -1.10
N ILE A 93 -10.12 0.21 0.20
CA ILE A 93 -8.86 -0.25 0.80
C ILE A 93 -8.45 -1.62 0.23
N GLU A 94 -9.39 -2.58 0.12
CA GLU A 94 -9.12 -3.89 -0.45
C GLU A 94 -8.66 -3.78 -1.91
N ILE A 95 -9.41 -3.04 -2.74
CA ILE A 95 -9.07 -2.80 -4.15
C ILE A 95 -7.68 -2.14 -4.27
N PHE A 96 -7.41 -1.14 -3.43
CA PHE A 96 -6.15 -0.40 -3.44
C PHE A 96 -4.95 -1.30 -3.09
N LEU A 97 -5.04 -2.08 -2.01
CA LEU A 97 -3.94 -2.93 -1.53
C LEU A 97 -3.74 -4.21 -2.36
N ASP A 98 -4.72 -4.60 -3.18
CA ASP A 98 -4.62 -5.76 -4.08
C ASP A 98 -4.32 -5.37 -5.53
N SER A 99 -4.17 -4.07 -5.81
CA SER A 99 -3.89 -3.57 -7.15
C SER A 99 -2.45 -3.82 -7.58
N ASP A 100 -2.23 -4.01 -8.88
CA ASP A 100 -0.88 -4.05 -9.46
C ASP A 100 -0.11 -2.77 -9.14
N ASP A 101 -0.78 -1.61 -9.13
CA ASP A 101 -0.20 -0.32 -8.77
C ASP A 101 0.40 -0.30 -7.36
N TYR A 102 -0.24 -0.97 -6.38
CA TYR A 102 0.32 -1.11 -5.03
C TYR A 102 1.64 -1.89 -5.04
N PHE A 103 1.66 -3.05 -5.69
CA PHE A 103 2.88 -3.88 -5.77
C PHE A 103 3.99 -3.18 -6.56
N GLU A 104 3.66 -2.49 -7.63
CA GLU A 104 4.60 -1.66 -8.40
C GLU A 104 5.16 -0.50 -7.58
N GLY A 105 4.34 0.14 -6.76
CA GLY A 105 4.75 1.19 -5.83
C GLY A 105 5.77 0.69 -4.81
N GLN A 106 5.57 -0.51 -4.25
CA GLN A 106 6.51 -1.12 -3.32
C GLN A 106 7.87 -1.43 -3.98
N VAL A 107 7.86 -1.89 -5.22
CA VAL A 107 9.09 -2.10 -6.01
C VAL A 107 9.81 -0.77 -6.24
N ARG A 108 9.09 0.26 -6.68
CA ARG A 108 9.65 1.60 -6.91
C ARG A 108 10.32 2.14 -5.65
N GLU A 109 9.67 2.03 -4.50
CA GLU A 109 10.21 2.49 -3.22
C GLU A 109 11.53 1.80 -2.89
N LEU A 110 11.63 0.48 -3.07
CA LEU A 110 12.86 -0.26 -2.81
C LEU A 110 13.99 0.09 -3.78
N TYR A 111 13.68 0.30 -5.06
CA TYR A 111 14.67 0.76 -6.03
C TYR A 111 15.22 2.15 -5.69
N LEU A 112 14.35 3.09 -5.36
CA LEU A 112 14.77 4.42 -4.92
C LEU A 112 15.61 4.38 -3.64
N ARG A 113 15.22 3.54 -2.68
CA ARG A 113 15.89 3.42 -1.39
C ARG A 113 17.26 2.77 -1.49
N TYR A 114 17.39 1.70 -2.26
CA TYR A 114 18.62 0.88 -2.29
C TYR A 114 19.51 1.17 -3.49
N LEU A 115 18.93 1.50 -4.64
CA LEU A 115 19.65 1.69 -5.90
C LEU A 115 19.71 3.16 -6.34
N PHE A 116 19.02 4.06 -5.63
CA PHE A 116 18.98 5.50 -5.92
C PHE A 116 18.51 5.84 -7.34
N ARG A 117 17.67 4.99 -7.93
CA ARG A 117 17.05 5.18 -9.24
C ARG A 117 15.66 4.58 -9.32
N GLU A 118 14.88 5.01 -10.31
CA GLU A 118 13.61 4.35 -10.67
C GLU A 118 13.89 2.98 -11.32
N PRO A 119 13.01 1.99 -11.12
CA PRO A 119 13.06 0.76 -11.92
C PRO A 119 12.64 1.05 -13.36
N THR A 120 13.17 0.29 -14.30
CA THR A 120 12.60 0.24 -15.65
C THR A 120 11.24 -0.45 -15.61
N SER A 121 10.39 -0.24 -16.62
CA SER A 121 9.07 -0.90 -16.69
C SER A 121 9.16 -2.42 -16.63
N GLN A 122 10.22 -3.00 -17.20
CA GLN A 122 10.46 -4.44 -17.16
C GLN A 122 10.83 -4.93 -15.75
N GLU A 123 11.73 -4.24 -15.07
CA GLU A 123 12.11 -4.54 -13.67
C GLU A 123 10.90 -4.40 -12.74
N GLN A 124 10.16 -3.31 -12.88
CA GLN A 124 8.96 -3.05 -12.07
C GLN A 124 7.93 -4.15 -12.25
N GLY A 125 7.54 -4.48 -13.47
CA GLY A 125 6.56 -5.54 -13.75
C GLY A 125 7.02 -6.92 -13.29
N TYR A 126 8.31 -7.25 -13.49
CA TYR A 126 8.87 -8.53 -13.04
C TYR A 126 8.80 -8.70 -11.51
N HIS A 127 9.29 -7.73 -10.77
CA HIS A 127 9.33 -7.81 -9.30
C HIS A 127 7.93 -7.65 -8.69
N ALA A 128 7.10 -6.76 -9.22
CA ALA A 128 5.72 -6.56 -8.74
C ALA A 128 4.87 -7.82 -8.93
N GLY A 129 4.94 -8.47 -10.11
CA GLY A 129 4.20 -9.70 -10.36
C GLY A 129 4.62 -10.86 -9.43
N ARG A 130 5.91 -11.01 -9.14
CA ARG A 130 6.40 -12.00 -8.18
C ARG A 130 5.94 -11.70 -6.75
N TYR A 131 6.01 -10.43 -6.35
CA TYR A 131 5.56 -10.01 -5.02
C TYR A 131 4.04 -10.20 -4.86
N HIS A 132 3.25 -9.85 -5.87
CA HIS A 132 1.80 -10.07 -5.86
C HIS A 132 1.44 -11.55 -5.66
N GLN A 133 2.15 -12.46 -6.35
CA GLN A 133 1.92 -13.90 -6.25
C GLN A 133 2.33 -14.51 -4.90
N SER A 134 3.41 -14.01 -4.29
CA SER A 134 3.97 -14.60 -3.07
C SER A 134 3.53 -13.91 -1.79
N ASP A 135 3.16 -12.65 -1.86
CA ASP A 135 2.96 -11.73 -0.71
C ASP A 135 4.19 -11.71 0.24
N ASP A 136 5.39 -12.05 -0.27
CA ASP A 136 6.64 -12.12 0.48
C ASP A 136 7.53 -10.91 0.20
N PHE A 137 7.35 -9.86 1.01
CA PHE A 137 8.15 -8.65 0.93
C PHE A 137 9.62 -8.87 1.25
N ASN A 138 9.94 -9.80 2.14
CA ASN A 138 11.32 -10.13 2.47
C ASN A 138 12.04 -10.75 1.26
N GLN A 139 11.35 -11.58 0.49
CA GLN A 139 11.92 -12.12 -0.74
C GLN A 139 12.12 -11.02 -1.79
N LEU A 140 11.16 -10.10 -1.93
CA LEU A 140 11.31 -8.92 -2.81
C LEU A 140 12.54 -8.09 -2.43
N GLN A 141 12.74 -7.81 -1.14
CA GLN A 141 13.94 -7.09 -0.68
C GLN A 141 15.23 -7.83 -1.03
N LYS A 142 15.28 -9.16 -0.79
CA LYS A 142 16.45 -10.00 -1.12
C LYS A 142 16.74 -9.97 -2.62
N ASP A 143 15.72 -10.09 -3.46
CA ASP A 143 15.86 -10.07 -4.91
C ASP A 143 16.51 -8.76 -5.38
N ILE A 144 16.06 -7.62 -4.86
CA ILE A 144 16.60 -6.30 -5.22
C ILE A 144 18.03 -6.08 -4.65
N LEU A 145 18.26 -6.45 -3.40
CA LEU A 145 19.58 -6.33 -2.75
C LEU A 145 20.62 -7.30 -3.36
N SER A 146 20.20 -8.34 -4.07
CA SER A 146 21.11 -9.27 -4.77
C SER A 146 21.49 -8.82 -6.18
N LEU A 147 20.98 -7.69 -6.67
CA LEU A 147 21.38 -7.14 -7.96
C LEU A 147 22.84 -6.67 -7.90
N ASP A 148 23.60 -6.94 -8.97
CA ASP A 148 25.02 -6.56 -9.09
C ASP A 148 25.23 -5.05 -8.85
N GLU A 149 24.28 -4.26 -9.29
CA GLU A 149 24.25 -2.81 -9.12
C GLU A 149 24.27 -2.38 -7.64
N PHE A 150 23.57 -3.10 -6.74
CA PHE A 150 23.60 -2.82 -5.30
C PHE A 150 25.00 -3.09 -4.70
N ALA A 151 25.67 -4.13 -5.17
CA ALA A 151 27.03 -4.48 -4.75
C ALA A 151 28.11 -3.56 -5.35
N GLY A 152 27.75 -2.67 -6.28
CA GLY A 152 28.71 -1.82 -6.99
C GLY A 152 29.55 -2.56 -8.01
N LEU A 153 29.05 -3.65 -8.58
CA LEU A 153 29.70 -4.50 -9.58
C LEU A 153 29.23 -4.15 -10.99
#